data_b3edf2ac5fddb8233eba9e497993488f
#
_entry.id   b3edf2ac5fddb8233eba9e497993488f
#
_cell.length_a   1.000
_cell.length_b   1.000
_cell.length_c   1.000
_cell.angle_alpha   90.00
_cell.angle_beta   90.00
_cell.angle_gamma   90.00
#
_symmetry.space_group_name_H-M   'P 1'
#
loop_
_entity.id
_entity.type
_entity.pdbx_description
1 polymer ?
#
loop_
_entity_poly.entity_id
_entity_poly.type
_entity_poly.pdbx_seq_one_letter_code
_entity_poly.pdbx_strand_id
1 'polypeptide(L)'
;MSVLEAKHIHLTFPKQQKPVLQDINLTIEEGSLTVILGESGCGKTTLLNILAGFQKPSSGDVLVNHEFVTGPDVTRAVVFQDHALLPWLNVADNVGFALQLKGLKRAEIEKQVSAILKIVGLSHVEKANIWELSGGMKQRVGIARALISHAPFILLDEPFAALDAFTRENMQQLVLDLWIQQNKSFFLITHDIEEALLLSNQLVLMTAHPGKIVETLHLDFAQRYRQGESIRSIKSDSQFIQLREQLFESLRAQKQSGKEALPT
;
A
#
# COMPACT_ATOMS: atom_id res chain seq x y z
N MET A 1 -2.53 -20.08 -6.98
CA MET A 1 -1.73 -18.86 -6.68
C MET A 1 -2.55 -17.66 -7.09
N SER A 2 -2.72 -16.71 -6.19
CA SER A 2 -3.46 -15.48 -6.49
C SER A 2 -2.56 -14.48 -7.19
N VAL A 3 -3.03 -13.85 -8.27
CA VAL A 3 -2.28 -12.83 -9.01
C VAL A 3 -3.18 -11.63 -9.30
N LEU A 4 -2.64 -10.42 -9.13
CA LEU A 4 -3.29 -9.16 -9.53
C LEU A 4 -2.45 -8.52 -10.62
N GLU A 5 -3.05 -8.30 -11.79
CA GLU A 5 -2.37 -7.82 -12.99
C GLU A 5 -3.00 -6.51 -13.47
N ALA A 6 -2.17 -5.56 -13.86
CA ALA A 6 -2.54 -4.41 -14.67
C ALA A 6 -1.90 -4.57 -16.05
N LYS A 7 -2.69 -4.52 -17.12
CA LYS A 7 -2.23 -4.73 -18.50
C LYS A 7 -2.55 -3.52 -19.36
N HIS A 8 -1.51 -2.87 -19.87
CA HIS A 8 -1.60 -1.71 -20.77
C HIS A 8 -2.53 -0.61 -20.25
N ILE A 9 -2.43 -0.30 -18.93
CA ILE A 9 -3.29 0.71 -18.31
C ILE A 9 -2.93 2.11 -18.80
N HIS A 10 -3.93 2.77 -19.36
CA HIS A 10 -3.89 4.20 -19.68
C HIS A 10 -5.02 4.91 -18.95
N LEU A 11 -4.75 6.13 -18.46
CA LEU A 11 -5.78 6.99 -17.91
C LEU A 11 -5.55 8.43 -18.30
N THR A 12 -6.60 9.03 -18.89
CA THR A 12 -6.73 10.47 -19.12
C THR A 12 -8.06 10.93 -18.53
N PHE A 13 -8.05 11.90 -17.61
CA PHE A 13 -9.30 12.43 -17.08
C PHE A 13 -10.02 13.30 -18.11
N PRO A 14 -11.37 13.34 -18.14
CA PRO A 14 -12.16 14.00 -19.18
C PRO A 14 -11.83 15.49 -19.41
N LYS A 15 -11.29 16.18 -18.39
CA LYS A 15 -10.92 17.61 -18.45
C LYS A 15 -9.44 17.85 -18.70
N GLN A 16 -8.64 16.80 -18.85
CA GLN A 16 -7.19 16.89 -19.05
C GLN A 16 -6.83 16.45 -20.49
N GLN A 17 -5.94 17.20 -21.11
CA GLN A 17 -5.42 16.86 -22.44
C GLN A 17 -4.26 15.84 -22.38
N LYS A 18 -3.57 15.78 -21.23
CA LYS A 18 -2.42 14.89 -21.05
C LYS A 18 -2.82 13.66 -20.22
N PRO A 19 -2.30 12.47 -20.56
CA PRO A 19 -2.55 11.28 -19.76
C PRO A 19 -1.92 11.41 -18.37
N VAL A 20 -2.63 10.88 -17.36
CA VAL A 20 -2.10 10.74 -16.01
C VAL A 20 -1.28 9.47 -15.90
N LEU A 21 -1.74 8.38 -16.52
CA LEU A 21 -1.02 7.11 -16.62
C LEU A 21 -0.91 6.69 -18.08
N GLN A 22 0.25 6.16 -18.44
CA GLN A 22 0.52 5.72 -19.80
C GLN A 22 1.23 4.37 -19.81
N ASP A 23 0.59 3.36 -20.40
CA ASP A 23 1.10 2.01 -20.63
C ASP A 23 1.68 1.35 -19.37
N ILE A 24 0.88 1.34 -18.29
CA ILE A 24 1.28 0.67 -17.05
C ILE A 24 1.03 -0.83 -17.20
N ASN A 25 2.10 -1.59 -17.04
CA ASN A 25 2.09 -3.04 -16.97
C ASN A 25 2.70 -3.47 -15.63
N LEU A 26 1.93 -4.15 -14.78
CA LEU A 26 2.33 -4.54 -13.44
C LEU A 26 1.71 -5.88 -13.06
N THR A 27 2.52 -6.75 -12.47
CA THR A 27 2.06 -8.01 -11.88
C THR A 27 2.42 -8.05 -10.40
N ILE A 28 1.44 -8.33 -9.57
CA ILE A 28 1.56 -8.51 -8.12
C ILE A 28 1.26 -9.97 -7.83
N GLU A 29 2.30 -10.72 -7.50
CA GLU A 29 2.21 -12.15 -7.23
C GLU A 29 1.72 -12.44 -5.81
N GLU A 30 1.22 -13.66 -5.58
CA GLU A 30 0.83 -14.12 -4.24
C GLU A 30 2.01 -14.04 -3.27
N GLY A 31 1.76 -13.47 -2.08
CA GLY A 31 2.76 -13.32 -1.03
C GLY A 31 3.85 -12.29 -1.35
N SER A 32 3.71 -11.50 -2.43
CA SER A 32 4.64 -10.42 -2.73
C SER A 32 4.46 -9.21 -1.81
N LEU A 33 5.54 -8.46 -1.66
CA LEU A 33 5.56 -7.13 -1.06
C LEU A 33 6.04 -6.16 -2.15
N THR A 34 5.06 -5.64 -2.93
CA THR A 34 5.31 -4.76 -4.08
C THR A 34 5.17 -3.31 -3.65
N VAL A 35 6.18 -2.50 -3.93
CA VAL A 35 6.17 -1.07 -3.59
C VAL A 35 6.35 -0.22 -4.83
N ILE A 36 5.49 0.78 -4.99
CA ILE A 36 5.65 1.82 -6.02
C ILE A 36 6.31 3.04 -5.39
N LEU A 37 7.46 3.40 -5.91
CA LEU A 37 8.19 4.61 -5.57
C LEU A 37 8.06 5.64 -6.70
N GLY A 38 7.77 6.88 -6.34
CA GLY A 38 7.71 7.98 -7.31
C GLY A 38 7.33 9.29 -6.65
N GLU A 39 7.55 10.40 -7.35
CA GLU A 39 7.23 11.73 -6.84
C GLU A 39 5.72 11.92 -6.60
N SER A 40 5.37 12.92 -5.77
CA SER A 40 3.98 13.33 -5.60
C SER A 40 3.40 13.78 -6.94
N GLY A 41 2.18 13.31 -7.26
CA GLY A 41 1.50 13.64 -8.51
C GLY A 41 1.89 12.77 -9.72
N CYS A 42 2.76 11.76 -9.59
CA CYS A 42 3.08 10.86 -10.71
C CYS A 42 1.98 9.82 -11.02
N GLY A 43 0.89 9.80 -10.25
CA GLY A 43 -0.24 8.91 -10.52
C GLY A 43 -0.28 7.65 -9.66
N LYS A 44 0.50 7.51 -8.59
CA LYS A 44 0.51 6.32 -7.70
C LYS A 44 -0.86 6.02 -7.09
N THR A 45 -1.49 7.00 -6.44
CA THR A 45 -2.84 6.85 -5.89
C THR A 45 -3.87 6.54 -6.98
N THR A 46 -3.69 7.11 -8.17
CA THR A 46 -4.55 6.81 -9.32
C THR A 46 -4.40 5.35 -9.76
N LEU A 47 -3.17 4.84 -9.83
CA LEU A 47 -2.91 3.43 -10.14
C LEU A 47 -3.50 2.52 -9.05
N LEU A 48 -3.31 2.85 -7.78
CA LEU A 48 -3.90 2.12 -6.65
C LEU A 48 -5.43 2.07 -6.78
N ASN A 49 -6.08 3.18 -7.08
CA ASN A 49 -7.54 3.25 -7.26
C ASN A 49 -8.02 2.40 -8.45
N ILE A 50 -7.23 2.31 -9.52
CA ILE A 50 -7.53 1.43 -10.67
C ILE A 50 -7.40 -0.04 -10.23
N LEU A 51 -6.32 -0.42 -9.54
CA LEU A 51 -6.12 -1.77 -9.02
C LEU A 51 -7.22 -2.16 -8.02
N ALA A 52 -7.67 -1.23 -7.18
CA ALA A 52 -8.77 -1.43 -6.24
C ALA A 52 -10.15 -1.56 -6.91
N GLY A 53 -10.27 -1.13 -8.18
CA GLY A 53 -11.56 -1.08 -8.90
C GLY A 53 -12.40 0.16 -8.60
N PHE A 54 -11.85 1.17 -7.90
CA PHE A 54 -12.54 2.44 -7.64
C PHE A 54 -12.54 3.38 -8.85
N GLN A 55 -11.53 3.23 -9.72
CA GLN A 55 -11.37 4.04 -10.92
C GLN A 55 -11.24 3.12 -12.15
N LYS A 56 -12.06 3.36 -13.16
CA LYS A 56 -11.94 2.66 -14.43
C LYS A 56 -10.84 3.32 -15.27
N PRO A 57 -9.90 2.56 -15.86
CA PRO A 57 -8.92 3.10 -16.80
C PRO A 57 -9.59 3.56 -18.11
N SER A 58 -8.94 4.44 -18.87
CA SER A 58 -9.39 4.84 -20.20
C SER A 58 -9.20 3.71 -21.24
N SER A 59 -8.14 2.90 -21.07
CA SER A 59 -7.91 1.65 -21.79
C SER A 59 -6.98 0.74 -21.00
N GLY A 60 -6.91 -0.53 -21.37
CA GLY A 60 -6.24 -1.58 -20.64
C GLY A 60 -7.14 -2.22 -19.60
N ASP A 61 -6.66 -3.27 -18.96
CA ASP A 61 -7.43 -4.13 -18.09
C ASP A 61 -6.72 -4.41 -16.78
N VAL A 62 -7.49 -4.54 -15.70
CA VAL A 62 -7.04 -5.10 -14.43
C VAL A 62 -7.68 -6.47 -14.27
N LEU A 63 -6.86 -7.45 -13.88
CA LEU A 63 -7.32 -8.82 -13.65
C LEU A 63 -6.89 -9.30 -12.26
N VAL A 64 -7.75 -10.08 -11.63
CA VAL A 64 -7.43 -10.89 -10.45
C VAL A 64 -7.67 -12.35 -10.80
N ASN A 65 -6.63 -13.17 -10.74
CA ASN A 65 -6.72 -14.59 -11.10
C ASN A 65 -7.31 -14.82 -12.51
N HIS A 66 -6.91 -13.97 -13.48
CA HIS A 66 -7.39 -13.96 -14.87
C HIS A 66 -8.85 -13.51 -15.05
N GLU A 67 -9.54 -13.07 -14.00
CA GLU A 67 -10.88 -12.48 -14.10
C GLU A 67 -10.81 -10.95 -14.09
N PHE A 68 -11.57 -10.30 -14.98
CA PHE A 68 -11.58 -8.85 -15.11
C PHE A 68 -12.13 -8.16 -13.86
N VAL A 69 -11.42 -7.14 -13.38
CA VAL A 69 -11.88 -6.26 -12.32
C VAL A 69 -12.89 -5.27 -12.89
N THR A 70 -14.15 -5.40 -12.51
CA THR A 70 -15.23 -4.50 -12.94
C THR A 70 -15.61 -3.46 -11.89
N GLY A 71 -15.12 -3.62 -10.66
CA GLY A 71 -15.37 -2.73 -9.53
C GLY A 71 -14.68 -3.23 -8.26
N PRO A 72 -14.91 -2.55 -7.11
CA PRO A 72 -14.43 -3.01 -5.81
C PRO A 72 -15.06 -4.36 -5.45
N ASP A 73 -14.26 -5.25 -4.88
CA ASP A 73 -14.74 -6.55 -4.41
C ASP A 73 -13.94 -7.05 -3.19
N VAL A 74 -14.26 -8.27 -2.73
CA VAL A 74 -13.67 -8.87 -1.53
C VAL A 74 -12.22 -9.36 -1.71
N THR A 75 -11.68 -9.36 -2.92
CA THR A 75 -10.30 -9.83 -3.19
C THR A 75 -9.26 -8.76 -2.87
N ARG A 76 -9.67 -7.50 -2.75
CA ARG A 76 -8.79 -6.35 -2.51
C ARG A 76 -9.29 -5.53 -1.32
N ALA A 77 -8.41 -5.25 -0.37
CA ALA A 77 -8.67 -4.34 0.73
C ALA A 77 -7.75 -3.12 0.62
N VAL A 78 -8.30 -1.93 0.85
CA VAL A 78 -7.55 -0.67 0.74
C VAL A 78 -7.41 -0.02 2.11
N VAL A 79 -6.19 0.41 2.43
CA VAL A 79 -5.89 1.29 3.56
C VAL A 79 -5.55 2.66 2.98
N PHE A 80 -6.43 3.63 3.20
CA PHE A 80 -6.28 4.98 2.70
C PHE A 80 -5.34 5.82 3.56
N GLN A 81 -4.73 6.83 2.97
CA GLN A 81 -3.87 7.79 3.66
C GLN A 81 -4.60 8.49 4.81
N ASP A 82 -5.86 8.88 4.64
CA ASP A 82 -6.71 9.49 5.67
C ASP A 82 -7.40 8.47 6.58
N HIS A 83 -6.93 7.22 6.59
CA HIS A 83 -7.45 6.08 7.35
C HIS A 83 -8.89 5.68 6.99
N ALA A 84 -9.74 6.58 6.51
CA ALA A 84 -11.16 6.39 6.15
C ALA A 84 -11.95 5.62 7.22
N LEU A 85 -11.70 5.92 8.51
CA LEU A 85 -12.41 5.31 9.62
C LEU A 85 -13.81 5.93 9.77
N LEU A 86 -14.76 5.11 10.19
CA LEU A 86 -16.13 5.53 10.43
C LEU A 86 -16.19 6.24 11.79
N PRO A 87 -16.35 7.58 11.83
CA PRO A 87 -16.18 8.34 13.08
C PRO A 87 -17.27 8.09 14.11
N TRP A 88 -18.43 7.57 13.71
CA TRP A 88 -19.52 7.19 14.60
C TRP A 88 -19.41 5.78 15.20
N LEU A 89 -18.40 5.02 14.84
CA LEU A 89 -18.12 3.68 15.36
C LEU A 89 -16.88 3.72 16.27
N ASN A 90 -16.85 2.86 17.29
CA ASN A 90 -15.64 2.60 18.09
C ASN A 90 -14.61 1.77 17.28
N VAL A 91 -13.46 1.46 17.92
CA VAL A 91 -12.38 0.69 17.30
C VAL A 91 -12.86 -0.70 16.85
N ALA A 92 -13.50 -1.45 17.76
CA ALA A 92 -13.96 -2.82 17.46
C ALA A 92 -14.98 -2.85 16.32
N ASP A 93 -15.94 -1.92 16.34
CA ASP A 93 -16.97 -1.83 15.31
C ASP A 93 -16.40 -1.38 13.96
N ASN A 94 -15.40 -0.50 13.93
CA ASN A 94 -14.67 -0.16 12.71
C ASN A 94 -13.97 -1.39 12.11
N VAL A 95 -13.26 -2.16 12.93
CA VAL A 95 -12.54 -3.35 12.48
C VAL A 95 -13.54 -4.42 12.03
N GLY A 96 -14.60 -4.68 12.81
CA GLY A 96 -15.60 -5.71 12.53
C GLY A 96 -16.60 -5.38 11.43
N PHE A 97 -16.59 -4.15 10.90
CA PHE A 97 -17.63 -3.65 9.99
C PHE A 97 -17.83 -4.54 8.76
N ALA A 98 -16.75 -4.99 8.11
CA ALA A 98 -16.85 -5.87 6.94
C ALA A 98 -17.49 -7.23 7.26
N LEU A 99 -17.28 -7.75 8.47
CA LEU A 99 -17.88 -9.02 8.91
C LEU A 99 -19.37 -8.83 9.25
N GLN A 100 -19.77 -7.66 9.79
CA GLN A 100 -21.17 -7.32 10.00
C GLN A 100 -21.94 -7.28 8.67
N LEU A 101 -21.35 -6.66 7.64
CA LEU A 101 -21.96 -6.65 6.29
C LEU A 101 -22.09 -8.04 5.67
N LYS A 102 -21.21 -8.96 6.01
CA LYS A 102 -21.31 -10.38 5.62
C LYS A 102 -22.35 -11.18 6.43
N GLY A 103 -23.00 -10.56 7.44
CA GLY A 103 -24.03 -11.19 8.25
C GLY A 103 -23.51 -12.21 9.27
N LEU A 104 -22.23 -12.13 9.68
CA LEU A 104 -21.68 -13.01 10.72
C LEU A 104 -22.35 -12.74 12.07
N LYS A 105 -22.42 -13.77 12.92
CA LYS A 105 -22.94 -13.64 14.29
C LYS A 105 -22.02 -12.79 15.14
N ARG A 106 -22.60 -11.95 16.02
CA ARG A 106 -21.86 -11.01 16.87
C ARG A 106 -20.70 -11.64 17.66
N ALA A 107 -20.93 -12.80 18.27
CA ALA A 107 -19.90 -13.50 19.03
C ALA A 107 -18.69 -13.95 18.17
N GLU A 108 -18.93 -14.27 16.90
CA GLU A 108 -17.86 -14.62 15.97
C GLU A 108 -17.08 -13.39 15.52
N ILE A 109 -17.78 -12.26 15.27
CA ILE A 109 -17.15 -10.98 14.97
C ILE A 109 -16.26 -10.54 16.13
N GLU A 110 -16.76 -10.54 17.37
CA GLU A 110 -16.01 -10.17 18.57
C GLU A 110 -14.74 -11.02 18.72
N LYS A 111 -14.83 -12.34 18.48
CA LYS A 111 -13.67 -13.23 18.52
C LYS A 111 -12.61 -12.88 17.47
N GLN A 112 -13.02 -12.64 16.23
CA GLN A 112 -12.08 -12.31 15.14
C GLN A 112 -11.48 -10.91 15.35
N VAL A 113 -12.29 -9.92 15.76
CA VAL A 113 -11.85 -8.55 16.06
C VAL A 113 -10.80 -8.55 17.17
N SER A 114 -11.06 -9.26 18.29
CA SER A 114 -10.11 -9.35 19.41
C SER A 114 -8.78 -9.96 18.97
N ALA A 115 -8.82 -11.00 18.13
CA ALA A 115 -7.60 -11.62 17.59
C ALA A 115 -6.79 -10.64 16.72
N ILE A 116 -7.44 -9.91 15.82
CA ILE A 116 -6.77 -8.94 14.95
C ILE A 116 -6.26 -7.73 15.74
N LEU A 117 -7.03 -7.20 16.69
CA LEU A 117 -6.59 -6.10 17.55
C LEU A 117 -5.35 -6.48 18.38
N LYS A 118 -5.24 -7.74 18.80
CA LYS A 118 -4.03 -8.25 19.48
C LYS A 118 -2.81 -8.21 18.51
N ILE A 119 -2.98 -8.62 17.27
CA ILE A 119 -1.91 -8.62 16.26
C ILE A 119 -1.39 -7.20 16.01
N VAL A 120 -2.30 -6.21 15.88
CA VAL A 120 -1.91 -4.81 15.64
C VAL A 120 -1.60 -4.02 16.93
N GLY A 121 -1.64 -4.67 18.09
CA GLY A 121 -1.28 -4.06 19.40
C GLY A 121 -2.31 -3.07 19.96
N LEU A 122 -3.60 -3.22 19.61
CA LEU A 122 -4.68 -2.32 19.99
C LEU A 122 -5.74 -2.93 20.94
N SER A 123 -5.48 -4.07 21.58
CA SER A 123 -6.43 -4.72 22.50
C SER A 123 -6.89 -3.82 23.64
N HIS A 124 -6.03 -2.88 24.09
CA HIS A 124 -6.31 -1.99 25.20
C HIS A 124 -7.27 -0.84 24.88
N VAL A 125 -7.57 -0.60 23.58
CA VAL A 125 -8.44 0.48 23.09
C VAL A 125 -9.63 -0.02 22.28
N GLU A 126 -9.99 -1.27 22.39
CA GLU A 126 -11.06 -1.92 21.61
C GLU A 126 -12.38 -1.13 21.65
N LYS A 127 -12.75 -0.54 22.80
CA LYS A 127 -13.98 0.22 22.99
C LYS A 127 -13.82 1.74 22.84
N ALA A 128 -12.60 2.22 22.56
CA ALA A 128 -12.33 3.64 22.41
C ALA A 128 -12.99 4.20 21.15
N ASN A 129 -13.35 5.47 21.18
CA ASN A 129 -13.82 6.18 20.01
C ASN A 129 -12.65 6.59 19.11
N ILE A 130 -12.90 6.72 17.82
CA ILE A 130 -11.84 7.02 16.83
C ILE A 130 -11.13 8.36 17.11
N TRP A 131 -11.85 9.37 17.63
CA TRP A 131 -11.26 10.68 17.96
C TRP A 131 -10.32 10.68 19.15
N GLU A 132 -10.36 9.64 20.00
CA GLU A 132 -9.46 9.46 21.15
C GLU A 132 -8.10 8.87 20.75
N LEU A 133 -7.96 8.41 19.49
CA LEU A 133 -6.76 7.73 19.02
C LEU A 133 -5.73 8.68 18.43
N SER A 134 -4.44 8.37 18.65
CA SER A 134 -3.34 8.98 17.90
C SER A 134 -3.37 8.60 16.41
N GLY A 135 -2.65 9.35 15.57
CA GLY A 135 -2.55 9.04 14.14
C GLY A 135 -2.05 7.62 13.86
N GLY A 136 -1.01 7.17 14.55
CA GLY A 136 -0.50 5.81 14.43
C GLY A 136 -1.49 4.73 14.87
N MET A 137 -2.30 5.00 15.92
CA MET A 137 -3.37 4.08 16.31
C MET A 137 -4.48 4.01 15.27
N LYS A 138 -4.89 5.14 14.70
CA LYS A 138 -5.86 5.18 13.58
C LYS A 138 -5.37 4.37 12.39
N GLN A 139 -4.08 4.49 12.05
CA GLN A 139 -3.46 3.72 10.97
C GLN A 139 -3.52 2.21 11.27
N ARG A 140 -3.21 1.79 12.49
CA ARG A 140 -3.33 0.38 12.92
C ARG A 140 -4.77 -0.13 12.83
N VAL A 141 -5.77 0.69 13.16
CA VAL A 141 -7.20 0.34 12.98
C VAL A 141 -7.52 0.14 11.50
N GLY A 142 -7.04 1.02 10.61
CA GLY A 142 -7.21 0.88 9.16
C GLY A 142 -6.60 -0.44 8.62
N ILE A 143 -5.39 -0.77 9.06
CA ILE A 143 -4.74 -2.04 8.73
C ILE A 143 -5.52 -3.24 9.29
N ALA A 144 -5.96 -3.18 10.55
CA ALA A 144 -6.78 -4.23 11.17
C ALA A 144 -8.07 -4.49 10.38
N ARG A 145 -8.75 -3.41 9.93
CA ARG A 145 -9.95 -3.50 9.08
C ARG A 145 -9.67 -4.15 7.73
N ALA A 146 -8.51 -3.87 7.13
CA ALA A 146 -8.09 -4.52 5.90
C ALA A 146 -7.78 -6.01 6.12
N LEU A 147 -7.08 -6.36 7.20
CA LEU A 147 -6.73 -7.75 7.52
C LEU A 147 -7.93 -8.65 7.76
N ILE A 148 -8.92 -8.16 8.53
CA ILE A 148 -10.12 -8.94 8.90
C ILE A 148 -11.04 -9.21 7.72
N SER A 149 -10.91 -8.46 6.63
CA SER A 149 -11.67 -8.70 5.39
C SER A 149 -11.32 -10.03 4.73
N HIS A 150 -10.15 -10.59 5.06
CA HIS A 150 -9.53 -11.78 4.45
C HIS A 150 -9.17 -11.61 2.96
N ALA A 151 -9.12 -10.39 2.46
CA ALA A 151 -8.67 -10.11 1.10
C ALA A 151 -7.24 -10.65 0.87
N PRO A 152 -6.95 -11.31 -0.25
CA PRO A 152 -5.60 -11.76 -0.60
C PRO A 152 -4.64 -10.59 -0.91
N PHE A 153 -5.17 -9.47 -1.44
CA PHE A 153 -4.39 -8.28 -1.75
C PHE A 153 -4.74 -7.13 -0.80
N ILE A 154 -3.72 -6.55 -0.14
CA ILE A 154 -3.84 -5.38 0.71
C ILE A 154 -3.10 -4.23 0.05
N LEU A 155 -3.85 -3.18 -0.33
CA LEU A 155 -3.35 -2.00 -1.01
C LEU A 155 -3.22 -0.86 0.00
N LEU A 156 -2.02 -0.28 0.13
CA LEU A 156 -1.68 0.74 1.13
C LEU A 156 -1.33 2.06 0.42
N ASP A 157 -2.11 3.10 0.65
CA ASP A 157 -1.89 4.44 0.07
C ASP A 157 -1.11 5.31 1.05
N GLU A 158 0.19 5.51 0.83
CA GLU A 158 1.12 6.31 1.64
C GLU A 158 0.91 6.13 3.17
N PRO A 159 0.97 4.89 3.69
CA PRO A 159 0.47 4.58 5.04
C PRO A 159 1.30 5.18 6.18
N PHE A 160 2.44 5.81 5.89
CA PHE A 160 3.34 6.34 6.91
C PHE A 160 3.56 7.85 6.80
N ALA A 161 2.98 8.52 5.81
CA ALA A 161 3.28 9.92 5.48
C ALA A 161 2.98 10.90 6.63
N ALA A 162 1.94 10.65 7.43
CA ALA A 162 1.51 11.53 8.52
C ALA A 162 2.09 11.15 9.90
N LEU A 163 3.05 10.21 9.96
CA LEU A 163 3.58 9.69 11.23
C LEU A 163 4.93 10.34 11.58
N ASP A 164 5.16 10.55 12.87
CA ASP A 164 6.48 10.90 13.39
C ASP A 164 7.48 9.73 13.17
N ALA A 165 8.78 10.01 13.25
CA ALA A 165 9.84 9.06 12.90
C ALA A 165 9.75 7.74 13.70
N PHE A 166 9.50 7.80 15.01
CA PHE A 166 9.44 6.62 15.86
C PHE A 166 8.18 5.77 15.58
N THR A 167 7.04 6.42 15.45
CA THR A 167 5.77 5.75 15.10
C THR A 167 5.86 5.13 13.69
N ARG A 168 6.51 5.83 12.75
CA ARG A 168 6.75 5.34 11.38
C ARG A 168 7.57 4.05 11.40
N GLU A 169 8.70 3.99 12.10
CA GLU A 169 9.54 2.79 12.20
C GLU A 169 8.75 1.61 12.78
N ASN A 170 7.99 1.82 13.85
CA ASN A 170 7.13 0.80 14.43
C ASN A 170 6.02 0.31 13.46
N MET A 171 5.52 1.18 12.59
CA MET A 171 4.52 0.82 11.60
C MET A 171 5.13 0.08 10.40
N GLN A 172 6.33 0.44 9.98
CA GLN A 172 7.09 -0.29 8.96
C GLN A 172 7.38 -1.72 9.44
N GLN A 173 7.84 -1.86 10.69
CA GLN A 173 8.03 -3.16 11.31
C GLN A 173 6.73 -3.97 11.35
N LEU A 174 5.61 -3.36 11.77
CA LEU A 174 4.30 -4.02 11.80
C LEU A 174 3.90 -4.55 10.41
N VAL A 175 4.11 -3.77 9.35
CA VAL A 175 3.78 -4.20 7.97
C VAL A 175 4.63 -5.41 7.55
N LEU A 176 5.95 -5.40 7.86
CA LEU A 176 6.83 -6.54 7.61
C LEU A 176 6.38 -7.80 8.39
N ASP A 177 6.07 -7.65 9.67
CA ASP A 177 5.60 -8.75 10.52
C ASP A 177 4.28 -9.35 9.98
N LEU A 178 3.36 -8.49 9.55
CA LEU A 178 2.09 -8.90 8.96
C LEU A 178 2.29 -9.61 7.61
N TRP A 179 3.20 -9.11 6.77
CA TRP A 179 3.54 -9.77 5.51
C TRP A 179 4.08 -11.19 5.75
N ILE A 180 4.97 -11.34 6.74
CA ILE A 180 5.55 -12.64 7.10
C ILE A 180 4.48 -13.61 7.66
N GLN A 181 3.58 -13.10 8.52
CA GLN A 181 2.64 -13.95 9.28
C GLN A 181 1.37 -14.31 8.50
N GLN A 182 0.90 -13.42 7.62
CA GLN A 182 -0.43 -13.53 7.04
C GLN A 182 -0.46 -14.17 5.64
N ASN A 183 0.70 -14.42 5.04
CA ASN A 183 0.83 -14.95 3.66
C ASN A 183 -0.07 -14.22 2.64
N LYS A 184 -0.17 -12.89 2.78
CA LYS A 184 -0.95 -12.01 1.90
C LYS A 184 -0.01 -11.20 1.02
N SER A 185 -0.53 -10.76 -0.11
CA SER A 185 0.20 -9.83 -0.98
C SER A 185 -0.07 -8.40 -0.53
N PHE A 186 1.01 -7.62 -0.36
CA PHE A 186 0.93 -6.22 -0.03
C PHE A 186 1.39 -5.39 -1.23
N PHE A 187 0.59 -4.41 -1.58
CA PHE A 187 0.93 -3.38 -2.55
C PHE A 187 0.94 -2.03 -1.82
N LEU A 188 2.06 -1.36 -1.83
CA LEU A 188 2.26 -0.10 -1.11
C LEU A 188 2.73 0.98 -2.08
N ILE A 189 2.19 2.18 -1.95
CA ILE A 189 2.72 3.33 -2.64
C ILE A 189 3.35 4.31 -1.64
N THR A 190 4.50 4.86 -1.99
CA THR A 190 5.24 5.84 -1.17
C THR A 190 6.05 6.79 -2.04
N HIS A 191 6.50 7.89 -1.46
CA HIS A 191 7.49 8.78 -2.02
C HIS A 191 8.82 8.73 -1.22
N ASP A 192 8.89 7.90 -0.18
CA ASP A 192 10.08 7.74 0.66
C ASP A 192 10.93 6.55 0.17
N ILE A 193 12.19 6.83 -0.14
CA ILE A 193 13.13 5.85 -0.72
C ILE A 193 13.46 4.75 0.30
N GLU A 194 13.67 5.11 1.58
CA GLU A 194 14.02 4.12 2.60
C GLU A 194 12.85 3.17 2.89
N GLU A 195 11.62 3.69 2.90
CA GLU A 195 10.42 2.86 2.99
C GLU A 195 10.32 1.90 1.81
N ALA A 196 10.54 2.42 0.60
CA ALA A 196 10.45 1.63 -0.61
C ALA A 196 11.51 0.50 -0.66
N LEU A 197 12.72 0.77 -0.26
CA LEU A 197 13.80 -0.24 -0.17
C LEU A 197 13.51 -1.29 0.90
N LEU A 198 13.14 -0.86 2.12
CA LEU A 198 12.94 -1.74 3.26
C LEU A 198 11.72 -2.66 3.07
N LEU A 199 10.63 -2.10 2.52
CA LEU A 199 9.31 -2.73 2.46
C LEU A 199 9.01 -3.34 1.09
N SER A 200 10.02 -3.76 0.33
CA SER A 200 9.74 -4.40 -0.96
C SER A 200 10.60 -5.63 -1.21
N ASN A 201 10.00 -6.63 -1.83
CA ASN A 201 10.72 -7.63 -2.61
C ASN A 201 10.61 -7.33 -4.11
N GLN A 202 9.64 -6.50 -4.51
CA GLN A 202 9.50 -5.94 -5.86
C GLN A 202 9.30 -4.43 -5.74
N LEU A 203 10.33 -3.66 -6.06
CA LEU A 203 10.29 -2.20 -6.09
C LEU A 203 10.09 -1.72 -7.52
N VAL A 204 9.06 -0.90 -7.73
CA VAL A 204 8.71 -0.35 -9.04
C VAL A 204 8.86 1.17 -9.01
N LEU A 205 9.64 1.71 -9.92
CA LEU A 205 9.83 3.16 -10.07
C LEU A 205 8.85 3.72 -11.10
N MET A 206 8.13 4.78 -10.68
CA MET A 206 7.23 5.53 -11.56
C MET A 206 7.74 6.95 -11.80
N THR A 207 7.70 7.37 -13.08
CA THR A 207 7.90 8.78 -13.48
C THR A 207 6.60 9.56 -13.43
N ALA A 208 6.72 10.90 -13.50
CA ALA A 208 5.58 11.80 -13.60
C ALA A 208 5.43 12.34 -15.05
N HIS A 209 4.19 12.75 -15.40
CA HIS A 209 3.82 13.55 -16.58
C HIS A 209 4.18 12.95 -17.96
N PRO A 210 3.68 11.79 -18.34
CA PRO A 210 2.72 10.91 -17.68
C PRO A 210 3.39 9.94 -16.72
N GLY A 211 2.58 9.38 -15.80
CA GLY A 211 3.02 8.27 -14.95
C GLY A 211 3.31 7.02 -15.80
N LYS A 212 4.55 6.57 -15.74
CA LYS A 212 5.05 5.35 -16.41
C LYS A 212 5.89 4.53 -15.45
N ILE A 213 5.88 3.24 -15.59
CA ILE A 213 6.87 2.37 -14.97
C ILE A 213 8.15 2.45 -15.79
N VAL A 214 9.26 2.82 -15.17
CA VAL A 214 10.57 2.96 -15.83
C VAL A 214 11.54 1.88 -15.42
N GLU A 215 11.36 1.33 -14.22
CA GLU A 215 12.25 0.32 -13.69
C GLU A 215 11.51 -0.55 -12.69
N THR A 216 11.87 -1.83 -12.63
CA THR A 216 11.44 -2.77 -11.59
C THR A 216 12.68 -3.46 -11.03
N LEU A 217 12.88 -3.34 -9.71
CA LEU A 217 13.99 -3.94 -8.99
C LEU A 217 13.46 -5.06 -8.08
N HIS A 218 14.16 -6.19 -8.06
CA HIS A 218 13.92 -7.26 -7.11
C HIS A 218 14.92 -7.14 -5.97
N LEU A 219 14.42 -6.97 -4.73
CA LEU A 219 15.20 -6.71 -3.53
C LEU A 219 15.01 -7.83 -2.52
N ASP A 220 16.02 -8.04 -1.69
CA ASP A 220 16.02 -9.07 -0.66
C ASP A 220 15.93 -8.52 0.78
N PHE A 221 15.90 -7.20 0.97
CA PHE A 221 15.92 -6.58 2.30
C PHE A 221 14.75 -7.04 3.20
N ALA A 222 13.53 -7.08 2.66
CA ALA A 222 12.38 -7.62 3.37
C ALA A 222 12.55 -9.11 3.69
N GLN A 223 13.19 -9.88 2.80
CA GLN A 223 13.49 -11.29 3.02
C GLN A 223 14.57 -11.49 4.09
N ARG A 224 15.59 -10.63 4.14
CA ARG A 224 16.62 -10.62 5.20
C ARG A 224 15.99 -10.34 6.56
N TYR A 225 15.03 -9.40 6.65
CA TYR A 225 14.23 -9.20 7.86
C TYR A 225 13.46 -10.47 8.26
N ARG A 226 12.81 -11.14 7.31
CA ARG A 226 12.13 -12.43 7.55
C ARG A 226 13.07 -13.51 8.08
N GLN A 227 14.36 -13.47 7.72
CA GLN A 227 15.40 -14.37 8.22
C GLN A 227 15.95 -13.97 9.58
N GLY A 228 15.46 -12.89 10.19
CA GLY A 228 15.80 -12.44 11.54
C GLY A 228 16.84 -11.32 11.60
N GLU A 229 17.22 -10.72 10.46
CA GLU A 229 18.09 -9.54 10.48
C GLU A 229 17.30 -8.31 10.96
N SER A 230 17.92 -7.46 11.80
CA SER A 230 17.26 -6.26 12.31
C SER A 230 17.14 -5.18 11.23
N ILE A 231 16.06 -4.38 11.27
CA ILE A 231 15.84 -3.22 10.38
C ILE A 231 17.08 -2.29 10.42
N ARG A 232 17.65 -2.08 11.61
CA ARG A 232 18.83 -1.23 11.77
C ARG A 232 20.05 -1.77 11.03
N SER A 233 20.29 -3.09 11.09
CA SER A 233 21.38 -3.74 10.35
C SER A 233 21.19 -3.58 8.85
N ILE A 234 19.97 -3.87 8.35
CA ILE A 234 19.61 -3.74 6.94
C ILE A 234 19.85 -2.31 6.43
N LYS A 235 19.35 -1.29 7.15
CA LYS A 235 19.53 0.12 6.77
C LYS A 235 20.97 0.61 6.84
N SER A 236 21.84 -0.07 7.61
CA SER A 236 23.26 0.22 7.72
C SER A 236 24.12 -0.54 6.71
N ASP A 237 23.53 -1.43 5.93
CA ASP A 237 24.22 -2.22 4.92
C ASP A 237 24.68 -1.34 3.75
N SER A 238 25.88 -1.60 3.24
CA SER A 238 26.45 -0.82 2.14
C SER A 238 25.63 -0.87 0.87
N GLN A 239 25.00 -2.02 0.56
CA GLN A 239 24.12 -2.17 -0.60
C GLN A 239 22.84 -1.34 -0.44
N PHE A 240 22.23 -1.31 0.76
CA PHE A 240 21.08 -0.47 1.05
C PHE A 240 21.39 1.01 0.85
N ILE A 241 22.53 1.46 1.41
CA ILE A 241 23.00 2.85 1.30
C ILE A 241 23.27 3.21 -0.17
N GLN A 242 23.97 2.34 -0.91
CA GLN A 242 24.27 2.56 -2.33
C GLN A 242 22.98 2.67 -3.17
N LEU A 243 22.03 1.75 -3.00
CA LEU A 243 20.75 1.79 -3.72
C LEU A 243 19.94 3.03 -3.36
N ARG A 244 19.95 3.44 -2.09
CA ARG A 244 19.29 4.68 -1.65
C ARG A 244 19.83 5.90 -2.41
N GLU A 245 21.14 6.04 -2.52
CA GLU A 245 21.76 7.16 -3.26
C GLU A 245 21.45 7.08 -4.76
N GLN A 246 21.52 5.90 -5.35
CA GLN A 246 21.18 5.71 -6.78
C GLN A 246 19.74 6.10 -7.08
N LEU A 247 18.77 5.67 -6.25
CA LEU A 247 17.36 6.03 -6.39
C LEU A 247 17.14 7.52 -6.19
N PHE A 248 17.83 8.13 -5.23
CA PHE A 248 17.75 9.57 -4.99
C PHE A 248 18.20 10.37 -6.22
N GLU A 249 19.34 10.03 -6.82
CA GLU A 249 19.84 10.67 -8.02
C GLU A 249 18.92 10.43 -9.23
N SER A 250 18.38 9.22 -9.38
CA SER A 250 17.42 8.89 -10.44
C SER A 250 16.14 9.74 -10.35
N LEU A 251 15.54 9.84 -9.16
CA LEU A 251 14.34 10.66 -8.94
C LEU A 251 14.63 12.15 -9.14
N ARG A 252 15.81 12.62 -8.72
CA ARG A 252 16.24 14.02 -8.92
C ARG A 252 16.39 14.37 -10.39
N ALA A 253 17.00 13.49 -11.19
CA ALA A 253 17.14 13.66 -12.63
C ALA A 253 15.77 13.71 -13.34
N GLN A 254 14.83 12.85 -12.95
CA GLN A 254 13.47 12.86 -13.48
C GLN A 254 12.74 14.17 -13.19
N LYS A 255 12.91 14.73 -12.00
CA LYS A 255 12.31 16.03 -11.60
C LYS A 255 12.83 17.22 -12.42
N GLN A 256 14.09 17.20 -12.77
CA GLN A 256 14.69 18.24 -13.61
C GLN A 256 14.15 18.16 -15.05
N SER A 257 14.12 16.97 -15.64
CA SER A 257 13.59 16.73 -16.99
C SER A 257 12.09 17.06 -17.10
N GLY A 258 11.30 16.81 -16.05
CA GLY A 258 9.87 17.15 -16.01
C GLY A 258 9.57 18.64 -15.93
N LYS A 259 10.47 19.44 -15.35
CA LYS A 259 10.32 20.92 -15.28
C LYS A 259 10.61 21.60 -16.60
N GLU A 260 11.51 21.07 -17.42
CA GLU A 260 11.84 21.62 -18.74
C GLU A 260 10.73 21.34 -19.78
N ALA A 261 9.85 20.39 -19.53
CA ALA A 261 8.74 20.03 -20.42
C ALA A 261 7.43 20.82 -20.18
N LEU A 262 7.39 21.74 -19.22
CA LEU A 262 6.24 22.63 -18.98
C LEU A 262 6.53 23.98 -19.68
N PRO A 263 5.86 24.31 -20.81
CA PRO A 263 5.92 25.65 -21.37
C PRO A 263 5.26 26.63 -20.40
N THR A 264 5.96 27.75 -20.13
CA THR A 264 5.48 28.94 -19.40
C THR A 264 4.23 29.52 -20.03
#